data_4e6ab9e4d5332cc8c38895a71ebe5c64
#
_entry.id   4e6ab9e4d5332cc8c38895a71ebe5c64
#
_cell.length_a   1.000
_cell.length_b   1.000
_cell.length_c   1.000
_cell.angle_alpha   90.00
_cell.angle_beta   90.00
_cell.angle_gamma   90.00
#
_symmetry.space_group_name_H-M   'P 1'
#
loop_
_entity.id
_entity.type
_entity.pdbx_description
1 polymer ?
#
loop_
_entity_poly.entity_id
_entity_poly.type
_entity_poly.pdbx_seq_one_letter_code
_entity_poly.pdbx_strand_id
1 'polypeptide(L)'
;MALLRPFRQVNEHNIINLFGYSTADLSTASIALKGKVVKIESGWKATDELTLDTDIGASFGNVTSPRFNVPATVTLCGQTDTPIGILLMDVKNLDENGEPLKFNPRKAAELGAVIPGQTIPIANQGLFLLSGINGTTAAGSKLHTSGNGDISVGSVSGAKQIGICLGGADSDGGTLALLNFTSFLETSVA
;
A
#
# COMPACT_ATOMS: atom_id res chain seq x y z
N MET A 1 2.91 3.22 -15.09
CA MET A 1 3.65 2.73 -13.91
C MET A 1 3.55 3.81 -12.85
N ALA A 2 2.87 3.54 -11.73
CA ALA A 2 2.77 4.55 -10.67
C ALA A 2 4.14 4.77 -10.05
N LEU A 3 4.64 5.99 -10.10
CA LEU A 3 5.89 6.38 -9.49
C LEU A 3 5.60 7.11 -8.20
N LEU A 4 5.84 6.45 -7.07
CA LEU A 4 5.84 7.09 -5.76
C LEU A 4 7.27 7.41 -5.38
N ARG A 5 7.54 8.67 -5.09
CA ARG A 5 8.81 9.10 -4.48
C ARG A 5 8.50 9.93 -3.25
N PRO A 6 9.08 9.61 -2.08
CA PRO A 6 9.06 10.53 -0.95
C PRO A 6 9.78 11.81 -1.36
N PHE A 7 9.14 12.95 -1.18
CA PHE A 7 9.76 14.25 -1.48
C PHE A 7 10.69 14.70 -0.35
N ARG A 8 10.38 14.26 0.88
CA ARG A 8 11.20 14.48 2.07
C ARG A 8 11.39 13.16 2.78
N GLN A 9 12.40 13.11 3.64
CA GLN A 9 12.61 11.97 4.51
C GLN A 9 11.35 11.72 5.33
N VAL A 10 10.74 10.55 5.15
CA VAL A 10 9.51 10.16 5.86
C VAL A 10 9.92 9.84 7.30
N ASN A 11 9.22 10.43 8.26
CA ASN A 11 9.43 10.11 9.66
C ASN A 11 8.97 8.66 9.93
N GLU A 12 9.72 7.90 10.71
CA GLU A 12 9.37 6.53 11.08
C GLU A 12 7.98 6.41 11.73
N HIS A 13 7.54 7.46 12.44
CA HIS A 13 6.18 7.52 13.02
C HIS A 13 5.06 7.59 11.98
N ASN A 14 5.39 7.90 10.74
CA ASN A 14 4.43 7.95 9.63
C ASN A 14 4.42 6.65 8.80
N ILE A 15 5.17 5.64 9.24
CA ILE A 15 5.24 4.34 8.58
C ILE A 15 4.67 3.27 9.49
N ILE A 16 3.71 2.53 8.96
CA ILE A 16 3.10 1.38 9.61
C ILE A 16 3.71 0.11 9.03
N ASN A 17 4.42 -0.67 9.85
CA ASN A 17 5.03 -1.95 9.49
C ASN A 17 4.40 -3.10 10.28
N LEU A 18 3.07 -3.16 10.30
CA LEU A 18 2.31 -4.11 11.12
C LEU A 18 1.44 -5.07 10.31
N PHE A 19 1.32 -4.86 9.02
CA PHE A 19 0.40 -5.61 8.17
C PHE A 19 1.15 -6.33 7.05
N GLY A 20 0.70 -7.55 6.75
CA GLY A 20 1.03 -8.24 5.51
C GLY A 20 0.05 -7.88 4.39
N TYR A 21 0.34 -8.26 3.17
CA TYR A 21 -0.63 -8.17 2.08
C TYR A 21 -1.46 -9.47 2.01
N SER A 22 -2.76 -9.32 1.77
CA SER A 22 -3.64 -10.48 1.60
C SER A 22 -3.15 -11.40 0.49
N THR A 23 -3.04 -12.69 0.80
CA THR A 23 -2.45 -13.69 -0.09
C THR A 23 -3.46 -14.35 -1.03
N ALA A 24 -4.69 -13.85 -1.08
CA ALA A 24 -5.79 -14.48 -1.83
C ALA A 24 -5.52 -14.65 -3.33
N ASP A 25 -4.53 -13.94 -3.89
CA ASP A 25 -4.20 -14.00 -5.32
C ASP A 25 -2.71 -14.16 -5.58
N LEU A 26 -2.15 -15.30 -5.19
CA LEU A 26 -0.74 -15.66 -5.42
C LEU A 26 -0.43 -16.02 -6.88
N SER A 27 -1.43 -16.01 -7.77
CA SER A 27 -1.24 -16.42 -9.16
C SER A 27 -0.64 -15.34 -10.05
N THR A 28 -0.63 -14.09 -9.58
CA THR A 28 -0.11 -12.95 -10.34
C THR A 28 1.34 -12.60 -9.96
N ALA A 29 2.15 -12.29 -10.95
CA ALA A 29 3.56 -11.93 -10.76
C ALA A 29 3.73 -10.65 -9.93
N SER A 30 2.82 -9.69 -10.06
CA SER A 30 2.80 -8.44 -9.33
C SER A 30 1.44 -8.26 -8.67
N ILE A 31 1.40 -8.34 -7.35
CA ILE A 31 0.15 -8.34 -6.57
C ILE A 31 -0.32 -6.92 -6.29
N ALA A 32 0.59 -6.06 -5.86
CA ALA A 32 0.32 -4.64 -5.64
C ALA A 32 1.58 -3.81 -5.92
N LEU A 33 1.40 -2.64 -6.47
CA LEU A 33 2.49 -1.72 -6.79
C LEU A 33 2.62 -0.66 -5.69
N LYS A 34 3.83 -0.19 -5.47
CA LYS A 34 4.07 1.00 -4.67
C LYS A 34 3.25 2.18 -5.20
N GLY A 35 2.76 3.02 -4.29
CA GLY A 35 1.88 4.12 -4.65
C GLY A 35 0.39 3.76 -4.68
N LYS A 36 0.04 2.50 -4.46
CA LYS A 36 -1.36 2.09 -4.28
C LYS A 36 -1.83 2.33 -2.85
N VAL A 37 -3.08 2.77 -2.72
CA VAL A 37 -3.73 2.96 -1.43
C VAL A 37 -4.31 1.65 -0.94
N VAL A 38 -4.15 1.37 0.36
CA VAL A 38 -4.60 0.13 0.98
C VAL A 38 -5.57 0.38 2.13
N LYS A 39 -6.42 -0.62 2.37
CA LYS A 39 -7.33 -0.74 3.51
C LYS A 39 -6.99 -1.97 4.34
N ILE A 40 -7.44 -1.98 5.58
CA ILE A 40 -7.37 -3.20 6.42
C ILE A 40 -8.38 -4.21 5.89
N GLU A 41 -7.92 -5.43 5.67
CA GLU A 41 -8.76 -6.58 5.34
C GLU A 41 -8.98 -7.45 6.58
N SER A 42 -7.88 -7.81 7.24
CA SER A 42 -7.92 -8.52 8.53
C SER A 42 -7.11 -7.75 9.55
N GLY A 43 -7.75 -7.33 10.64
CA GLY A 43 -7.10 -6.58 11.72
C GLY A 43 -6.43 -7.50 12.73
N TRP A 44 -5.58 -6.91 13.56
CA TRP A 44 -5.00 -7.56 14.73
C TRP A 44 -6.09 -7.92 15.74
N LYS A 45 -6.02 -9.10 16.32
CA LYS A 45 -6.88 -9.56 17.41
C LYS A 45 -6.11 -9.55 18.72
N ALA A 46 -6.80 -9.37 19.83
CA ALA A 46 -6.16 -9.42 21.16
C ALA A 46 -5.52 -10.78 21.47
N THR A 47 -5.96 -11.84 20.79
CA THR A 47 -5.42 -13.19 20.86
C THR A 47 -4.30 -13.46 19.88
N ASP A 48 -4.01 -12.53 18.97
CA ASP A 48 -2.89 -12.63 18.04
C ASP A 48 -1.58 -12.25 18.77
N GLU A 49 -1.48 -12.68 20.02
CA GLU A 49 -0.17 -12.73 20.63
C GLU A 49 0.71 -13.50 19.65
N LEU A 50 1.95 -13.06 19.53
CA LEU A 50 3.04 -13.82 18.90
C LEU A 50 3.20 -15.16 19.65
N THR A 51 2.13 -15.89 19.81
CA THR A 51 2.15 -17.26 20.26
C THR A 51 2.76 -18.04 19.13
N LEU A 52 4.05 -18.22 19.26
CA LEU A 52 4.86 -19.23 18.61
C LEU A 52 4.20 -20.61 18.61
N ASP A 53 3.00 -20.72 19.11
CA ASP A 53 2.41 -21.95 19.59
C ASP A 53 1.54 -22.68 18.55
N THR A 54 0.63 -22.03 17.88
CA THR A 54 -0.30 -22.76 16.99
C THR A 54 -0.01 -22.57 15.52
N ASP A 55 0.47 -21.40 15.15
CA ASP A 55 0.70 -21.06 13.73
C ASP A 55 2.08 -21.46 13.23
N ILE A 56 3.02 -21.72 14.12
CA ILE A 56 4.32 -22.28 13.75
C ILE A 56 4.15 -23.59 12.98
N GLY A 57 3.25 -24.45 13.42
CA GLY A 57 2.99 -25.72 12.74
C GLY A 57 2.44 -25.56 11.33
N ALA A 58 1.56 -24.61 11.10
CA ALA A 58 0.98 -24.31 9.79
C ALA A 58 1.97 -23.58 8.87
N SER A 59 2.83 -22.73 9.43
CA SER A 59 3.85 -21.98 8.68
C SER A 59 5.08 -22.81 8.32
N PHE A 60 5.40 -23.83 9.11
CA PHE A 60 6.56 -24.68 8.87
C PHE A 60 6.42 -25.64 7.70
N GLY A 61 5.23 -25.87 7.20
CA GLY A 61 5.02 -26.68 6.00
C GLY A 61 5.64 -26.06 4.74
N ASN A 62 6.09 -24.81 4.79
CA ASN A 62 6.66 -24.08 3.68
C ASN A 62 7.93 -23.35 4.10
N VAL A 63 8.99 -24.07 4.19
CA VAL A 63 10.28 -23.76 4.83
C VAL A 63 10.97 -22.49 4.35
N THR A 64 10.60 -21.95 3.21
CA THR A 64 11.28 -20.80 2.58
C THR A 64 10.45 -19.54 2.57
N SER A 65 9.20 -19.63 2.97
CA SER A 65 8.35 -18.48 3.25
C SER A 65 8.91 -17.70 4.44
N PRO A 66 8.63 -16.41 4.58
CA PRO A 66 8.92 -15.71 5.81
C PRO A 66 8.45 -16.58 6.98
N ARG A 67 9.33 -16.79 7.92
CA ARG A 67 9.11 -17.71 9.05
C ARG A 67 7.89 -17.34 9.90
N PHE A 68 7.32 -16.18 9.65
CA PHE A 68 6.20 -15.63 10.38
C PHE A 68 5.28 -14.95 9.38
N ASN A 69 4.13 -15.56 9.11
CA ASN A 69 3.06 -14.87 8.42
C ASN A 69 2.44 -13.86 9.37
N VAL A 70 2.33 -12.63 8.92
CA VAL A 70 1.63 -11.59 9.67
C VAL A 70 0.12 -11.88 9.58
N PRO A 71 -0.58 -12.08 10.72
CA PRO A 71 -2.00 -12.46 10.70
C PRO A 71 -2.91 -11.29 10.27
N ALA A 72 -2.47 -10.06 10.51
CA ALA A 72 -3.19 -8.87 10.06
C ALA A 72 -2.80 -8.50 8.63
N THR A 73 -3.80 -8.33 7.77
CA THR A 73 -3.58 -8.12 6.34
C THR A 73 -4.26 -6.86 5.83
N VAL A 74 -3.66 -6.30 4.79
CA VAL A 74 -4.23 -5.21 3.99
C VAL A 74 -4.49 -5.68 2.57
N THR A 75 -5.41 -5.02 1.91
CA THR A 75 -5.70 -5.19 0.48
C THR A 75 -5.88 -3.83 -0.19
N LEU A 76 -6.00 -3.79 -1.52
CA LEU A 76 -6.21 -2.56 -2.25
C LEU A 76 -7.52 -1.89 -1.85
N CYS A 77 -7.45 -0.58 -1.68
CA CYS A 77 -8.59 0.23 -1.26
C CYS A 77 -9.55 0.46 -2.42
N GLY A 78 -10.83 0.20 -2.21
CA GLY A 78 -11.91 0.64 -3.09
C GLY A 78 -12.25 2.11 -2.87
N GLN A 79 -13.20 2.61 -3.66
CA GLN A 79 -13.57 4.03 -3.67
C GLN A 79 -14.22 4.50 -2.36
N THR A 80 -15.06 3.67 -1.77
CA THR A 80 -15.83 4.00 -0.54
C THR A 80 -15.23 3.39 0.72
N ASP A 81 -14.14 2.65 0.58
CA ASP A 81 -13.45 2.02 1.70
C ASP A 81 -12.73 3.04 2.58
N THR A 82 -12.36 2.62 3.78
CA THR A 82 -11.53 3.42 4.68
C THR A 82 -10.05 3.12 4.44
N PRO A 83 -9.30 4.04 3.83
CA PRO A 83 -7.88 3.85 3.56
C PRO A 83 -7.07 4.02 4.84
N ILE A 84 -5.95 3.27 4.98
CA ILE A 84 -5.02 3.43 6.10
C ILE A 84 -3.68 4.03 5.69
N GLY A 85 -3.36 3.98 4.41
CA GLY A 85 -2.10 4.49 3.91
C GLY A 85 -1.80 4.09 2.47
N ILE A 86 -0.60 4.42 2.05
CA ILE A 86 -0.08 4.16 0.71
C ILE A 86 1.13 3.22 0.79
N LEU A 87 1.22 2.26 -0.13
CA LEU A 87 2.32 1.30 -0.20
C LEU A 87 3.63 2.00 -0.62
N LEU A 88 4.69 1.79 0.14
CA LEU A 88 6.03 2.30 -0.19
C LEU A 88 6.87 1.33 -1.02
N MET A 89 6.50 0.07 -1.07
CA MET A 89 7.18 -0.98 -1.81
C MET A 89 6.19 -1.79 -2.65
N ASP A 90 6.69 -2.40 -3.71
CA ASP A 90 5.91 -3.36 -4.51
C ASP A 90 5.71 -4.65 -3.71
N VAL A 91 4.55 -5.28 -3.89
CA VAL A 91 4.29 -6.64 -3.39
C VAL A 91 4.34 -7.59 -4.59
N LYS A 92 5.30 -8.49 -4.60
CA LYS A 92 5.54 -9.41 -5.71
C LYS A 92 5.75 -10.84 -5.21
N ASN A 93 5.21 -11.78 -5.97
CA ASN A 93 5.40 -13.20 -5.72
C ASN A 93 6.46 -13.82 -6.65
N LEU A 94 6.57 -13.32 -7.87
CA LEU A 94 7.47 -13.80 -8.90
C LEU A 94 8.44 -12.71 -9.34
N ASP A 95 9.61 -13.11 -9.79
CA ASP A 95 10.55 -12.23 -10.48
C ASP A 95 10.18 -12.03 -11.97
N GLU A 96 11.04 -11.34 -12.72
CA GLU A 96 10.86 -11.10 -14.16
C GLU A 96 10.95 -12.37 -15.02
N ASN A 97 11.52 -13.46 -14.49
CA ASN A 97 11.64 -14.76 -15.17
C ASN A 97 10.52 -15.73 -14.77
N GLY A 98 9.62 -15.31 -13.88
CA GLY A 98 8.54 -16.15 -13.37
C GLY A 98 8.98 -17.07 -12.22
N GLU A 99 10.17 -16.85 -11.62
CA GLU A 99 10.63 -17.63 -10.48
C GLU A 99 10.08 -17.09 -9.16
N PRO A 100 9.65 -17.96 -8.24
CA PRO A 100 9.12 -17.54 -6.95
C PRO A 100 10.17 -16.82 -6.09
N LEU A 101 9.91 -15.56 -5.76
CA LEU A 101 10.80 -14.72 -4.94
C LEU A 101 11.01 -15.26 -3.52
N LYS A 102 10.07 -16.07 -3.01
CA LYS A 102 10.21 -16.72 -1.70
C LYS A 102 11.45 -17.60 -1.57
N PHE A 103 11.95 -18.12 -2.69
CA PHE A 103 13.17 -18.92 -2.73
C PHE A 103 14.43 -18.07 -2.97
N ASN A 104 14.26 -16.81 -3.36
CA ASN A 104 15.35 -15.89 -3.64
C ASN A 104 15.14 -14.52 -2.99
N PRO A 105 15.28 -14.42 -1.65
CA PRO A 105 15.03 -13.18 -0.93
C PRO A 105 15.98 -12.03 -1.32
N ARG A 106 17.18 -12.37 -1.81
CA ARG A 106 18.13 -11.37 -2.32
C ARG A 106 17.58 -10.68 -3.57
N LYS A 107 16.99 -11.46 -4.48
CA LYS A 107 16.35 -10.92 -5.68
C LYS A 107 15.15 -10.02 -5.33
N ALA A 108 14.35 -10.40 -4.33
CA ALA A 108 13.27 -9.56 -3.84
C ALA A 108 13.79 -8.21 -3.33
N ALA A 109 14.90 -8.21 -2.58
CA ALA A 109 15.53 -6.98 -2.11
C ALA A 109 16.10 -6.12 -3.27
N GLU A 110 16.69 -6.73 -4.28
CA GLU A 110 17.18 -6.05 -5.48
C GLU A 110 16.03 -5.40 -6.27
N LEU A 111 14.87 -6.05 -6.33
CA LEU A 111 13.65 -5.54 -6.96
C LEU A 111 12.93 -4.49 -6.11
N GLY A 112 13.36 -4.24 -4.88
CA GLY A 112 12.67 -3.36 -3.94
C GLY A 112 11.26 -3.85 -3.63
N ALA A 113 11.06 -5.17 -3.60
CA ALA A 113 9.75 -5.79 -3.41
C ALA A 113 9.67 -6.51 -2.07
N VAL A 114 8.46 -6.56 -1.53
CA VAL A 114 8.09 -7.36 -0.36
C VAL A 114 7.38 -8.62 -0.84
N ILE A 115 7.72 -9.74 -0.24
CA ILE A 115 7.07 -11.03 -0.52
C ILE A 115 5.77 -11.12 0.28
N PRO A 116 4.68 -11.67 -0.27
CA PRO A 116 3.44 -11.91 0.47
C PRO A 116 3.67 -12.66 1.78
N GLY A 117 3.01 -12.23 2.85
CA GLY A 117 3.18 -12.75 4.20
C GLY A 117 4.22 -12.02 5.06
N GLN A 118 5.07 -11.20 4.46
CA GLN A 118 5.95 -10.27 5.19
C GLN A 118 5.24 -8.95 5.51
N THR A 119 5.75 -8.24 6.51
CA THR A 119 5.28 -6.88 6.80
C THR A 119 5.61 -5.93 5.66
N ILE A 120 4.66 -5.08 5.33
CA ILE A 120 4.79 -4.11 4.25
C ILE A 120 4.87 -2.70 4.83
N PRO A 121 5.82 -1.87 4.38
CA PRO A 121 5.88 -0.48 4.79
C PRO A 121 4.74 0.31 4.14
N ILE A 122 3.84 0.82 4.97
CA ILE A 122 2.68 1.63 4.59
C ILE A 122 2.87 3.02 5.18
N ALA A 123 2.90 4.07 4.34
CA ALA A 123 2.93 5.43 4.84
C ALA A 123 1.49 5.92 5.08
N ASN A 124 1.24 6.44 6.28
CA ASN A 124 -0.05 7.01 6.65
C ASN A 124 -0.12 8.53 6.48
N GLN A 125 1.02 9.18 6.33
CA GLN A 125 1.11 10.63 6.14
C GLN A 125 2.43 10.99 5.47
N GLY A 126 2.42 12.05 4.66
CA GLY A 126 3.66 12.57 4.09
C GLY A 126 3.48 13.40 2.84
N LEU A 127 4.60 13.90 2.35
CA LEU A 127 4.71 14.63 1.10
C LEU A 127 5.32 13.70 0.04
N PHE A 128 4.57 13.46 -1.03
CA PHE A 128 4.94 12.48 -2.05
C PHE A 128 4.87 13.09 -3.45
N LEU A 129 5.81 12.68 -4.30
CA LEU A 129 5.68 12.85 -5.74
C LEU A 129 4.99 11.61 -6.29
N LEU A 130 3.81 11.80 -6.86
CA LEU A 130 2.96 10.72 -7.38
C LEU A 130 2.82 10.86 -8.89
N SER A 131 2.86 9.74 -9.60
CA SER A 131 2.47 9.68 -11.00
C SER A 131 1.29 8.74 -11.18
N GLY A 132 0.52 8.97 -12.24
CA GLY A 132 -0.65 8.14 -12.54
C GLY A 132 -1.87 8.47 -11.69
N ILE A 133 -1.98 9.69 -11.19
CA ILE A 133 -3.22 10.21 -10.60
C ILE A 133 -4.26 10.35 -11.71
N ASN A 134 -5.44 9.78 -11.50
CA ASN A 134 -6.54 9.89 -12.44
C ASN A 134 -7.19 11.27 -12.37
N GLY A 135 -7.31 11.94 -13.52
CA GLY A 135 -7.88 13.28 -13.64
C GLY A 135 -6.84 14.40 -13.71
N THR A 136 -7.30 15.63 -13.92
CA THR A 136 -6.43 16.80 -14.06
C THR A 136 -6.03 17.31 -12.68
N THR A 137 -4.74 17.30 -12.39
CA THR A 137 -4.19 17.79 -11.12
C THR A 137 -3.95 19.30 -11.19
N ALA A 138 -4.33 20.00 -10.14
CA ALA A 138 -4.05 21.43 -9.93
C ALA A 138 -3.78 21.68 -8.46
N ALA A 139 -3.13 22.80 -8.15
CA ALA A 139 -2.90 23.19 -6.76
C ALA A 139 -4.24 23.27 -5.98
N GLY A 140 -4.29 22.65 -4.81
CA GLY A 140 -5.50 22.59 -3.97
C GLY A 140 -6.53 21.53 -4.36
N SER A 141 -6.33 20.79 -5.47
CA SER A 141 -7.23 19.70 -5.85
C SER A 141 -7.25 18.62 -4.78
N LYS A 142 -8.46 18.19 -4.39
CA LYS A 142 -8.67 17.12 -3.43
C LYS A 142 -8.36 15.77 -4.06
N LEU A 143 -7.74 14.90 -3.29
CA LEU A 143 -7.41 13.54 -3.68
C LEU A 143 -8.28 12.55 -2.90
N HIS A 144 -8.77 11.54 -3.59
CA HIS A 144 -9.52 10.41 -3.02
C HIS A 144 -9.09 9.11 -3.67
N THR A 145 -9.48 7.98 -3.08
CA THR A 145 -9.27 6.66 -3.69
C THR A 145 -10.28 6.42 -4.81
N SER A 146 -9.82 5.90 -5.92
CA SER A 146 -10.65 5.25 -6.94
C SER A 146 -10.41 3.74 -6.88
N GLY A 147 -11.19 2.91 -7.51
CA GLY A 147 -11.05 1.45 -7.41
C GLY A 147 -9.60 0.94 -7.55
N ASN A 148 -9.30 -0.21 -7.00
CA ASN A 148 -7.98 -0.87 -7.05
C ASN A 148 -6.81 -0.09 -6.42
N GLY A 149 -7.09 0.72 -5.39
CA GLY A 149 -6.07 1.51 -4.69
C GLY A 149 -5.49 2.66 -5.51
N ASP A 150 -6.07 3.01 -6.65
CA ASP A 150 -5.67 4.17 -7.44
C ASP A 150 -6.09 5.46 -6.76
N ILE A 151 -5.40 6.54 -7.09
CA ILE A 151 -5.69 7.89 -6.61
C ILE A 151 -6.33 8.69 -7.74
N SER A 152 -7.39 9.41 -7.42
CA SER A 152 -8.10 10.30 -8.35
C SER A 152 -8.27 11.69 -7.78
N VAL A 153 -8.37 12.67 -8.68
CA VAL A 153 -8.72 14.06 -8.36
C VAL A 153 -10.23 14.24 -8.35
N GLY A 154 -10.71 15.07 -7.46
CA GLY A 154 -12.10 15.49 -7.37
C GLY A 154 -12.78 15.09 -6.08
N SER A 155 -14.10 15.08 -6.07
CA SER A 155 -14.91 14.58 -4.98
C SER A 155 -15.93 13.59 -5.53
N VAL A 156 -16.04 12.45 -4.88
CA VAL A 156 -17.01 11.42 -5.22
C VAL A 156 -17.81 11.10 -3.96
N SER A 157 -19.11 10.95 -4.11
CA SER A 157 -20.00 10.64 -2.99
C SER A 157 -19.53 9.36 -2.28
N GLY A 158 -19.38 9.43 -0.97
CA GLY A 158 -18.91 8.33 -0.12
C GLY A 158 -17.38 8.07 -0.17
N ALA A 159 -16.65 8.73 -1.06
CA ALA A 159 -15.18 8.63 -1.08
C ALA A 159 -14.57 9.50 0.03
N LYS A 160 -13.51 8.98 0.67
CA LYS A 160 -12.79 9.72 1.70
C LYS A 160 -11.64 10.51 1.08
N GLN A 161 -11.52 11.77 1.49
CA GLN A 161 -10.40 12.59 1.08
C GLN A 161 -9.13 12.07 1.77
N ILE A 162 -8.12 11.75 0.97
CA ILE A 162 -6.82 11.23 1.44
C ILE A 162 -5.70 12.28 1.37
N GLY A 163 -5.95 13.40 0.74
CA GLY A 163 -4.93 14.44 0.58
C GLY A 163 -5.33 15.57 -0.36
N ILE A 164 -4.33 16.38 -0.68
CA ILE A 164 -4.44 17.49 -1.64
C ILE A 164 -3.23 17.54 -2.56
N CYS A 165 -3.43 17.96 -3.80
CA CYS A 165 -2.35 18.30 -4.71
C CYS A 165 -1.75 19.66 -4.32
N LEU A 166 -0.44 19.77 -4.33
CA LEU A 166 0.30 21.02 -4.09
C LEU A 166 0.64 21.75 -5.39
N GLY A 167 0.41 21.12 -6.53
CA GLY A 167 0.65 21.66 -7.85
C GLY A 167 -0.02 20.83 -8.93
N GLY A 168 0.13 21.25 -10.18
CA GLY A 168 -0.22 20.43 -11.34
C GLY A 168 0.83 19.35 -11.62
N ALA A 169 0.55 18.48 -12.58
CA ALA A 169 1.52 17.51 -13.06
C ALA A 169 2.67 18.23 -13.78
N ASP A 170 3.89 17.74 -13.57
CA ASP A 170 5.07 18.15 -14.33
C ASP A 170 5.12 17.48 -15.73
N SER A 171 6.19 17.73 -16.48
CA SER A 171 6.40 17.15 -17.81
C SER A 171 6.47 15.61 -17.81
N ASP A 172 6.84 15.01 -16.69
CA ASP A 172 6.96 13.56 -16.52
C ASP A 172 5.68 12.95 -15.92
N GLY A 173 4.64 13.75 -15.74
CA GLY A 173 3.36 13.35 -15.15
C GLY A 173 3.41 13.20 -13.63
N GLY A 174 4.45 13.70 -12.98
CA GLY A 174 4.60 13.72 -11.53
C GLY A 174 3.84 14.86 -10.89
N THR A 175 3.06 14.59 -9.86
CA THR A 175 2.33 15.58 -9.08
C THR A 175 2.77 15.53 -7.63
N LEU A 176 3.11 16.70 -7.07
CA LEU A 176 3.42 16.81 -5.65
C LEU A 176 2.12 16.81 -4.86
N ALA A 177 1.99 15.89 -3.93
CA ALA A 177 0.79 15.70 -3.12
C ALA A 177 1.13 15.58 -1.63
N LEU A 178 0.32 16.24 -0.81
CA LEU A 178 0.32 16.05 0.63
C LEU A 178 -0.77 15.02 0.96
N LEU A 179 -0.37 13.87 1.46
CA LEU A 179 -1.28 12.80 1.87
C LEU A 179 -1.41 12.75 3.39
N ASN A 180 -2.63 12.48 3.85
CA ASN A 180 -2.94 12.26 5.26
C ASN A 180 -4.12 11.27 5.38
N PHE A 181 -3.83 10.08 5.86
CA PHE A 181 -4.80 9.00 6.05
C PHE A 181 -5.33 8.93 7.48
N THR A 182 -4.92 9.81 8.36
CA THR A 182 -5.38 9.85 9.77
C THR A 182 -6.55 10.79 10.00
N SER A 183 -6.79 11.72 9.07
CA SER A 183 -7.86 12.71 9.15
C SER A 183 -8.85 12.46 8.00
N PHE A 184 -9.89 11.70 8.28
CA PHE A 184 -10.95 11.44 7.30
C PHE A 184 -11.95 12.59 7.31
N LEU A 185 -11.73 13.57 6.46
CA LEU A 185 -12.80 14.49 6.10
C LEU A 185 -13.70 13.76 5.10
N GLU A 186 -14.90 13.41 5.54
CA GLU A 186 -15.91 12.95 4.62
C GLU A 186 -16.20 14.07 3.63
N THR A 187 -15.97 13.80 2.35
CA THR A 187 -16.48 14.69 1.31
C THR A 187 -17.97 14.42 1.17
N SER A 188 -18.77 14.98 2.08
CA SER A 188 -20.20 15.08 1.84
C SER A 188 -20.37 16.02 0.66
N VAL A 189 -20.76 15.47 -0.48
CA VAL A 189 -21.34 16.29 -1.55
C VAL A 189 -22.75 16.63 -1.08
N ALA A 190 -22.96 17.90 -0.76
CA ALA A 190 -24.30 18.42 -0.56
C ALA A 190 -25.08 18.38 -1.88
#